data_b6d6aeef9143b19a7e2038df4aa10f35
#
_entry.id   b6d6aeef9143b19a7e2038df4aa10f35
#
_cell.length_a   1.000
_cell.length_b   1.000
_cell.length_c   1.000
_cell.angle_alpha   90.00
_cell.angle_beta   90.00
_cell.angle_gamma   90.00
#
_symmetry.space_group_name_H-M   'P 1'
#
loop_
_entity.id
_entity.type
_entity.pdbx_description
1 polymer ?
#
loop_
_entity_poly.entity_id
_entity_poly.type
_entity_poly.pdbx_seq_one_letter_code
_entity_poly.pdbx_strand_id
1 'polypeptide(L)'
;MSDLNEEPDILSNKLKLINSNCVPDSFVTNLNENYEWIWLPYSDANQLIPIRNAEHVLLNMRGATPITMKDHLNFLERYNSFQRIDFVLVDKDRGQYVGGMNISLTSHGFEIGKYIGDSDYLEKGIAYQMSLSFIAFVRNNLSEITKIRAVTRIDNSKNINLNFKLGFRIIRRVEENYWLMELK
;
A
#
# COMPACT_ATOMS: atom_id res chain seq x y z
N MET A 1 14.26 29.82 -4.96
CA MET A 1 12.81 29.52 -4.83
C MET A 1 12.27 29.05 -6.18
N SER A 2 12.72 27.93 -6.72
CA SER A 2 12.31 27.46 -8.06
C SER A 2 12.65 25.99 -8.32
N ASP A 3 12.52 25.07 -7.36
CA ASP A 3 12.85 23.66 -7.63
C ASP A 3 11.83 22.64 -7.07
N LEU A 4 10.59 23.07 -6.82
CA LEU A 4 9.56 22.19 -6.26
C LEU A 4 8.47 21.73 -7.26
N ASN A 5 8.50 22.20 -8.51
CA ASN A 5 7.40 21.98 -9.45
C ASN A 5 7.68 20.95 -10.57
N GLU A 6 8.91 20.51 -10.79
CA GLU A 6 9.22 19.56 -11.88
C GLU A 6 9.20 18.09 -11.44
N GLU A 7 9.52 17.78 -10.17
CA GLU A 7 9.53 16.40 -9.67
C GLU A 7 8.16 15.69 -9.67
N PRO A 8 7.02 16.35 -9.32
CA PRO A 8 5.72 15.68 -9.30
C PRO A 8 5.24 15.20 -10.67
N ASP A 9 5.55 15.92 -11.74
CA ASP A 9 5.08 15.57 -13.09
C ASP A 9 5.86 14.41 -13.71
N ILE A 10 7.16 14.33 -13.49
CA ILE A 10 8.00 13.22 -13.97
C ILE A 10 7.59 11.93 -13.27
N LEU A 11 7.36 11.99 -11.97
CA LEU A 11 6.95 10.85 -11.16
C LEU A 11 5.51 10.41 -11.47
N SER A 12 4.61 11.36 -11.69
CA SER A 12 3.24 11.11 -12.15
C SER A 12 3.23 10.37 -13.48
N ASN A 13 4.05 10.79 -14.43
CA ASN A 13 4.17 10.15 -15.73
C ASN A 13 4.79 8.75 -15.63
N LYS A 14 5.76 8.54 -14.72
CA LYS A 14 6.37 7.23 -14.50
C LYS A 14 5.42 6.27 -13.77
N LEU A 15 4.66 6.73 -12.78
CA LEU A 15 3.59 5.94 -12.16
C LEU A 15 2.50 5.56 -13.18
N LYS A 16 2.15 6.48 -14.09
CA LYS A 16 1.25 6.19 -15.22
C LYS A 16 1.87 5.19 -16.21
N LEU A 17 3.15 5.30 -16.51
CA LEU A 17 3.88 4.38 -17.39
C LEU A 17 4.01 2.97 -16.78
N ILE A 18 4.27 2.87 -15.47
CA ILE A 18 4.31 1.61 -14.75
C ILE A 18 2.90 1.00 -14.73
N ASN A 19 1.87 1.81 -14.46
CA ASN A 19 0.48 1.35 -14.51
C ASN A 19 0.02 0.96 -15.92
N SER A 20 0.59 1.52 -16.99
CA SER A 20 0.16 1.25 -18.37
C SER A 20 0.96 0.18 -19.10
N ASN A 21 2.21 -0.10 -18.71
CA ASN A 21 3.10 -0.88 -19.58
C ASN A 21 4.00 -1.93 -18.92
N CYS A 22 4.22 -1.94 -17.64
CA CYS A 22 5.35 -2.71 -17.09
C CYS A 22 5.20 -3.24 -15.65
N VAL A 23 4.05 -3.16 -15.02
CA VAL A 23 3.89 -3.93 -13.78
C VAL A 23 3.57 -5.35 -14.22
N PRO A 24 4.39 -6.34 -13.88
CA PRO A 24 4.03 -7.72 -14.13
C PRO A 24 2.71 -8.01 -13.43
N ASP A 25 1.83 -8.79 -14.04
CA ASP A 25 0.53 -9.17 -13.48
C ASP A 25 0.68 -9.69 -12.06
N SER A 26 1.79 -10.36 -11.80
CA SER A 26 2.22 -10.75 -10.47
C SER A 26 3.76 -10.75 -10.36
N PHE A 27 4.30 -10.65 -9.16
CA PHE A 27 5.72 -10.87 -8.88
C PHE A 27 5.88 -11.65 -7.57
N VAL A 28 6.87 -12.55 -7.56
CA VAL A 28 7.16 -13.37 -6.38
C VAL A 28 7.74 -12.47 -5.28
N THR A 29 7.22 -12.60 -4.07
CA THR A 29 7.71 -11.84 -2.92
C THR A 29 8.95 -12.50 -2.33
N ASN A 30 9.74 -11.73 -1.57
CA ASN A 30 10.85 -12.27 -0.78
C ASN A 30 10.39 -13.02 0.49
N LEU A 31 9.10 -13.24 0.68
CA LEU A 31 8.55 -13.94 1.84
C LEU A 31 8.90 -15.43 1.81
N ASN A 32 8.50 -16.08 0.73
CA ASN A 32 8.81 -17.45 0.34
C ASN A 32 8.17 -17.70 -1.04
N GLU A 33 8.28 -18.92 -1.57
CA GLU A 33 7.74 -19.30 -2.88
C GLU A 33 6.20 -19.35 -2.90
N ASN A 34 5.55 -19.31 -1.74
CA ASN A 34 4.11 -19.49 -1.59
C ASN A 34 3.31 -18.19 -1.68
N TYR A 35 3.96 -17.03 -1.68
CA TYR A 35 3.28 -15.74 -1.75
C TYR A 35 3.65 -15.01 -3.03
N GLU A 36 2.64 -14.39 -3.64
CA GLU A 36 2.83 -13.49 -4.78
C GLU A 36 2.03 -12.20 -4.62
N TRP A 37 2.50 -11.17 -5.33
CA TRP A 37 1.78 -9.92 -5.48
C TRP A 37 1.00 -9.92 -6.79
N ILE A 38 -0.28 -9.62 -6.74
CA ILE A 38 -1.10 -9.33 -7.92
C ILE A 38 -1.32 -7.83 -7.98
N TRP A 39 -1.10 -7.22 -9.13
CA TRP A 39 -1.48 -5.83 -9.35
C TRP A 39 -3.00 -5.69 -9.25
N LEU A 40 -3.45 -4.72 -8.43
CA LEU A 40 -4.85 -4.62 -8.04
C LEU A 40 -5.85 -4.63 -9.21
N PRO A 41 -5.62 -3.99 -10.38
CA PRO A 41 -6.52 -4.08 -11.52
C PRO A 41 -6.79 -5.50 -12.05
N TYR A 42 -5.90 -6.46 -11.79
CA TYR A 42 -6.07 -7.87 -12.17
C TYR A 42 -6.56 -8.76 -11.03
N SER A 43 -6.83 -8.16 -9.85
CA SER A 43 -7.31 -8.93 -8.71
C SER A 43 -8.79 -9.27 -8.85
N ASP A 44 -9.18 -10.41 -8.24
CA ASP A 44 -10.59 -10.80 -8.12
C ASP A 44 -11.28 -9.95 -7.04
N ALA A 45 -12.20 -9.10 -7.47
CA ALA A 45 -12.96 -8.23 -6.58
C ALA A 45 -13.79 -9.00 -5.54
N ASN A 46 -14.25 -10.23 -5.86
CA ASN A 46 -15.04 -11.04 -4.93
C ASN A 46 -14.19 -11.50 -3.74
N GLN A 47 -12.90 -11.72 -3.92
CA GLN A 47 -11.98 -12.03 -2.83
C GLN A 47 -11.45 -10.76 -2.15
N LEU A 48 -11.19 -9.69 -2.92
CA LEU A 48 -10.60 -8.45 -2.42
C LEU A 48 -11.54 -7.69 -1.48
N ILE A 49 -12.80 -7.51 -1.87
CA ILE A 49 -13.76 -6.68 -1.13
C ILE A 49 -13.98 -7.20 0.29
N PRO A 50 -14.20 -8.50 0.55
CA PRO A 50 -14.34 -9.03 1.91
C PRO A 50 -13.13 -8.73 2.80
N ILE A 51 -11.92 -8.98 2.34
CA ILE A 51 -10.72 -8.72 3.15
C ILE A 51 -10.45 -7.24 3.36
N ARG A 52 -10.83 -6.38 2.39
CA ARG A 52 -10.71 -4.93 2.51
C ARG A 52 -11.74 -4.34 3.48
N ASN A 53 -12.91 -4.97 3.57
CA ASN A 53 -14.01 -4.60 4.45
C ASN A 53 -13.99 -5.32 5.81
N ALA A 54 -12.98 -6.12 6.10
CA ALA A 54 -12.86 -6.75 7.40
C ALA A 54 -12.87 -5.69 8.52
N GLU A 55 -13.60 -5.94 9.59
CA GLU A 55 -13.84 -4.98 10.68
C GLU A 55 -12.53 -4.39 11.23
N HIS A 56 -11.55 -5.25 11.51
CA HIS A 56 -10.24 -4.81 12.03
C HIS A 56 -9.46 -3.96 11.02
N VAL A 57 -9.73 -4.09 9.71
CA VAL A 57 -9.15 -3.23 8.67
C VAL A 57 -9.84 -1.86 8.71
N LEU A 58 -11.18 -1.85 8.67
CA LEU A 58 -11.96 -0.61 8.66
C LEU A 58 -11.68 0.25 9.89
N LEU A 59 -11.58 -0.34 11.08
CA LEU A 59 -11.28 0.36 12.33
C LEU A 59 -9.94 1.11 12.33
N ASN A 60 -8.99 0.69 11.49
CA ASN A 60 -7.65 1.25 11.44
C ASN A 60 -7.36 2.12 10.21
N MET A 61 -8.33 2.27 9.30
CA MET A 61 -8.16 3.08 8.10
C MET A 61 -8.70 4.50 8.24
N ARG A 62 -8.11 5.43 7.51
CA ARG A 62 -8.73 6.74 7.30
C ARG A 62 -9.98 6.57 6.42
N GLY A 63 -11.12 7.10 6.88
CA GLY A 63 -12.37 6.98 6.15
C GLY A 63 -12.90 5.54 6.12
N ALA A 64 -13.23 5.00 7.28
CA ALA A 64 -13.67 3.61 7.52
C ALA A 64 -15.04 3.28 6.91
N THR A 65 -15.23 3.55 5.63
CA THR A 65 -16.48 3.17 4.93
C THR A 65 -16.24 1.86 4.17
N PRO A 66 -17.09 0.84 4.37
CA PRO A 66 -17.03 -0.36 3.55
C PRO A 66 -17.18 -0.02 2.07
N ILE A 67 -16.36 -0.66 1.23
CA ILE A 67 -16.44 -0.50 -0.22
C ILE A 67 -17.41 -1.54 -0.79
N THR A 68 -18.22 -1.12 -1.76
CA THR A 68 -19.09 -2.00 -2.53
C THR A 68 -18.42 -2.43 -3.84
N MET A 69 -18.98 -3.43 -4.51
CA MET A 69 -18.55 -3.81 -5.86
C MET A 69 -18.61 -2.60 -6.82
N LYS A 70 -19.65 -1.78 -6.71
CA LYS A 70 -19.79 -0.57 -7.53
C LYS A 70 -18.66 0.44 -7.25
N ASP A 71 -18.31 0.63 -5.98
CA ASP A 71 -17.21 1.55 -5.62
C ASP A 71 -15.88 1.05 -6.16
N HIS A 72 -15.65 -0.27 -6.08
CA HIS A 72 -14.45 -0.89 -6.60
C HIS A 72 -14.37 -0.75 -8.14
N LEU A 73 -15.43 -1.05 -8.87
CA LEU A 73 -15.46 -0.88 -10.33
C LEU A 73 -15.25 0.58 -10.75
N ASN A 74 -15.92 1.53 -10.10
CA ASN A 74 -15.72 2.96 -10.34
C ASN A 74 -14.27 3.41 -10.04
N PHE A 75 -13.63 2.80 -9.04
CA PHE A 75 -12.22 3.04 -8.75
C PHE A 75 -11.33 2.51 -9.87
N LEU A 76 -11.57 1.28 -10.37
CA LEU A 76 -10.79 0.68 -11.45
C LEU A 76 -10.93 1.46 -12.77
N GLU A 77 -12.12 1.94 -13.12
CA GLU A 77 -12.35 2.76 -14.33
C GLU A 77 -11.47 4.02 -14.34
N ARG A 78 -11.19 4.57 -13.16
CA ARG A 78 -10.37 5.78 -13.01
C ARG A 78 -8.94 5.50 -12.53
N TYR A 79 -8.56 4.22 -12.41
CA TYR A 79 -7.30 3.84 -11.77
C TYR A 79 -6.08 4.54 -12.38
N ASN A 80 -6.02 4.60 -13.71
CA ASN A 80 -4.92 5.26 -14.42
C ASN A 80 -4.85 6.79 -14.23
N SER A 81 -5.89 7.42 -13.69
CA SER A 81 -5.86 8.84 -13.33
C SER A 81 -5.26 9.10 -11.95
N PHE A 82 -5.08 8.09 -11.12
CA PHE A 82 -4.52 8.23 -9.79
C PHE A 82 -2.99 8.11 -9.81
N GLN A 83 -2.34 8.88 -8.97
CA GLN A 83 -0.91 8.79 -8.74
C GLN A 83 -0.63 7.75 -7.64
N ARG A 84 -0.94 6.48 -7.95
CA ARG A 84 -0.79 5.37 -7.01
C ARG A 84 -0.57 4.04 -7.71
N ILE A 85 0.01 3.12 -6.99
CA ILE A 85 0.14 1.70 -7.36
C ILE A 85 -0.32 0.87 -6.19
N ASP A 86 -1.18 -0.10 -6.45
CA ASP A 86 -1.74 -1.01 -5.46
C ASP A 86 -1.47 -2.46 -5.83
N PHE A 87 -1.08 -3.26 -4.84
CA PHE A 87 -0.93 -4.69 -4.97
C PHE A 87 -1.69 -5.43 -3.88
N VAL A 88 -2.15 -6.62 -4.23
CA VAL A 88 -2.78 -7.59 -3.33
C VAL A 88 -1.81 -8.74 -3.12
N LEU A 89 -1.56 -9.11 -1.87
CA LEU A 89 -0.77 -10.28 -1.51
C LEU A 89 -1.66 -11.51 -1.50
N VAL A 90 -1.22 -12.55 -2.18
CA VAL A 90 -1.92 -13.83 -2.32
C VAL A 90 -1.08 -14.95 -1.73
N ASP A 91 -1.69 -15.80 -0.92
CA ASP A 91 -1.17 -17.10 -0.55
C ASP A 91 -1.51 -18.10 -1.66
N LYS A 92 -0.51 -18.52 -2.43
CA LYS A 92 -0.66 -19.39 -3.60
C LYS A 92 -1.11 -20.80 -3.23
N ASP A 93 -0.65 -21.30 -2.10
CA ASP A 93 -1.00 -22.65 -1.64
C ASP A 93 -2.48 -22.75 -1.30
N ARG A 94 -3.06 -21.68 -0.77
CA ARG A 94 -4.46 -21.61 -0.39
C ARG A 94 -5.34 -20.95 -1.44
N GLY A 95 -4.75 -20.26 -2.42
CA GLY A 95 -5.48 -19.43 -3.40
C GLY A 95 -6.23 -18.27 -2.74
N GLN A 96 -5.78 -17.79 -1.58
CA GLN A 96 -6.47 -16.80 -0.75
C GLN A 96 -5.76 -15.46 -0.75
N TYR A 97 -6.55 -14.38 -0.76
CA TYR A 97 -6.04 -13.04 -0.60
C TYR A 97 -5.77 -12.74 0.88
N VAL A 98 -4.55 -12.31 1.15
CA VAL A 98 -4.05 -12.07 2.51
C VAL A 98 -4.25 -10.61 2.94
N GLY A 99 -3.96 -9.68 2.05
CA GLY A 99 -3.98 -8.25 2.33
C GLY A 99 -3.50 -7.44 1.15
N GLY A 100 -3.18 -6.18 1.38
CA GLY A 100 -2.71 -5.32 0.29
C GLY A 100 -1.78 -4.22 0.76
N MET A 101 -1.02 -3.69 -0.20
CA MET A 101 -0.19 -2.51 -0.04
C MET A 101 -0.34 -1.58 -1.23
N ASN A 102 -0.16 -0.31 -0.96
CA ASN A 102 -0.09 0.71 -2.01
C ASN A 102 0.99 1.74 -1.69
N ILE A 103 1.42 2.43 -2.73
CA ILE A 103 2.10 3.72 -2.63
C ILE A 103 1.29 4.74 -3.43
N SER A 104 1.09 5.92 -2.86
CA SER A 104 0.32 7.00 -3.49
C SER A 104 0.92 8.36 -3.17
N LEU A 105 0.83 9.29 -4.13
CA LEU A 105 1.16 10.69 -3.89
C LEU A 105 0.00 11.37 -3.16
N THR A 106 0.32 12.00 -2.04
CA THR A 106 -0.62 12.73 -1.19
C THR A 106 -0.10 14.14 -0.89
N SER A 107 -0.85 14.92 -0.13
CA SER A 107 -0.38 16.22 0.40
C SER A 107 0.86 16.12 1.29
N HIS A 108 1.20 14.91 1.75
CA HIS A 108 2.39 14.65 2.57
C HIS A 108 3.54 14.01 1.78
N GLY A 109 3.41 13.89 0.45
CA GLY A 109 4.35 13.18 -0.42
C GLY A 109 3.96 11.74 -0.66
N PHE A 110 4.93 10.87 -0.98
CA PHE A 110 4.66 9.46 -1.27
C PHE A 110 4.41 8.66 0.00
N GLU A 111 3.15 8.25 0.20
CA GLU A 111 2.71 7.47 1.34
C GLU A 111 2.48 6.01 0.96
N ILE A 112 2.99 5.09 1.78
CA ILE A 112 2.59 3.69 1.72
C ILE A 112 1.40 3.44 2.65
N GLY A 113 0.41 2.72 2.12
CA GLY A 113 -0.67 2.11 2.89
C GLY A 113 -0.51 0.59 2.94
N LYS A 114 -1.00 -0.05 3.99
CA LYS A 114 -1.00 -1.50 4.13
C LYS A 114 -2.14 -1.99 5.00
N TYR A 115 -2.59 -3.21 4.72
CA TYR A 115 -3.53 -3.94 5.57
C TYR A 115 -3.33 -5.44 5.42
N ILE A 116 -3.61 -6.19 6.47
CA ILE A 116 -3.87 -7.63 6.44
C ILE A 116 -5.38 -7.77 6.62
N GLY A 117 -6.05 -8.34 5.64
CA GLY A 117 -7.51 -8.46 5.65
C GLY A 117 -8.01 -9.80 6.15
N ASP A 118 -7.26 -10.85 5.87
CA ASP A 118 -7.56 -12.18 6.38
C ASP A 118 -6.99 -12.35 7.79
N SER A 119 -7.88 -12.63 8.75
CA SER A 119 -7.52 -12.76 10.18
C SER A 119 -6.55 -13.91 10.45
N ASP A 120 -6.54 -14.95 9.62
CA ASP A 120 -5.66 -16.10 9.76
C ASP A 120 -4.17 -15.71 9.62
N TYR A 121 -3.88 -14.57 9.01
CA TYR A 121 -2.52 -14.06 8.80
C TYR A 121 -2.10 -12.99 9.82
N LEU A 122 -2.97 -12.62 10.75
CA LEU A 122 -2.63 -11.67 11.81
C LEU A 122 -1.61 -12.27 12.78
N GLU A 123 -0.75 -11.42 13.32
CA GLU A 123 0.26 -11.75 14.33
C GLU A 123 1.32 -12.81 13.92
N LYS A 124 1.31 -13.24 12.65
CA LYS A 124 2.30 -14.20 12.09
C LYS A 124 3.53 -13.52 11.45
N GLY A 125 3.72 -12.23 11.64
CA GLY A 125 4.83 -11.48 11.05
C GLY A 125 4.66 -11.13 9.57
N ILE A 126 3.56 -11.55 8.93
CA ILE A 126 3.32 -11.35 7.49
C ILE A 126 3.32 -9.85 7.14
N ALA A 127 2.70 -8.99 7.96
CA ALA A 127 2.68 -7.55 7.70
C ALA A 127 4.10 -6.93 7.64
N TYR A 128 5.05 -7.43 8.42
CA TYR A 128 6.44 -7.01 8.37
C TYR A 128 7.12 -7.45 7.07
N GLN A 129 7.02 -8.73 6.74
CA GLN A 129 7.61 -9.30 5.54
C GLN A 129 7.03 -8.67 4.27
N MET A 130 5.70 -8.54 4.21
CA MET A 130 4.97 -7.88 3.15
C MET A 130 5.47 -6.45 2.93
N SER A 131 5.67 -5.71 4.02
CA SER A 131 6.17 -4.33 3.95
C SER A 131 7.61 -4.26 3.44
N LEU A 132 8.49 -5.16 3.87
CA LEU A 132 9.87 -5.23 3.36
C LEU A 132 9.91 -5.50 1.86
N SER A 133 9.14 -6.49 1.39
CA SER A 133 9.05 -6.84 -0.03
C SER A 133 8.55 -5.65 -0.86
N PHE A 134 7.49 -4.99 -0.40
CA PHE A 134 6.92 -3.84 -1.10
C PHE A 134 7.86 -2.62 -1.11
N ILE A 135 8.54 -2.32 0.00
CA ILE A 135 9.55 -1.24 0.06
C ILE A 135 10.71 -1.54 -0.89
N ALA A 136 11.16 -2.80 -0.97
CA ALA A 136 12.18 -3.21 -1.92
C ALA A 136 11.70 -3.01 -3.37
N PHE A 137 10.44 -3.38 -3.68
CA PHE A 137 9.85 -3.12 -4.98
C PHE A 137 9.85 -1.63 -5.32
N VAL A 138 9.41 -0.76 -4.40
CA VAL A 138 9.40 0.70 -4.61
C VAL A 138 10.81 1.22 -4.88
N ARG A 139 11.79 0.83 -4.07
CA ARG A 139 13.19 1.26 -4.25
C ARG A 139 13.81 0.81 -5.56
N ASN A 140 13.49 -0.40 -6.02
CA ASN A 140 14.06 -0.97 -7.23
C ASN A 140 13.40 -0.44 -8.51
N ASN A 141 12.11 -0.11 -8.47
CA ASN A 141 11.33 0.23 -9.66
C ASN A 141 10.92 1.71 -9.73
N LEU A 142 10.94 2.39 -8.59
CA LEU A 142 10.52 3.79 -8.44
C LEU A 142 11.62 4.60 -7.75
N SER A 143 12.84 4.53 -8.28
CA SER A 143 14.05 5.13 -7.69
C SER A 143 13.94 6.64 -7.45
N GLU A 144 13.06 7.33 -8.16
CA GLU A 144 12.75 8.75 -7.99
C GLU A 144 12.02 9.03 -6.66
N ILE A 145 11.38 8.02 -6.07
CA ILE A 145 10.77 8.15 -4.75
C ILE A 145 11.87 8.05 -3.68
N THR A 146 12.50 9.17 -3.38
CA THR A 146 13.58 9.25 -2.40
C THR A 146 13.08 9.23 -0.96
N LYS A 147 11.83 9.62 -0.72
CA LYS A 147 11.21 9.66 0.61
C LYS A 147 9.91 8.88 0.64
N ILE A 148 9.91 7.78 1.39
CA ILE A 148 8.72 6.95 1.62
C ILE A 148 8.14 7.32 2.99
N ARG A 149 6.86 7.65 3.01
CA ARG A 149 6.14 8.06 4.22
C ARG A 149 5.00 7.09 4.56
N ALA A 150 4.55 7.16 5.79
CA ALA A 150 3.37 6.47 6.27
C ALA A 150 2.61 7.37 7.23
N VAL A 151 1.28 7.37 7.15
CA VAL A 151 0.43 8.06 8.11
C VAL A 151 -0.29 7.01 8.95
N THR A 152 -0.13 7.10 10.28
CA THR A 152 -0.61 6.08 11.21
C THR A 152 -1.35 6.73 12.36
N ARG A 153 -2.52 6.18 12.72
CA ARG A 153 -3.27 6.65 13.89
C ARG A 153 -2.41 6.57 15.15
N ILE A 154 -2.52 7.58 16.03
CA ILE A 154 -1.71 7.66 17.24
C ILE A 154 -2.03 6.55 18.26
N ASP A 155 -3.23 5.99 18.20
CA ASP A 155 -3.69 4.88 19.05
C ASP A 155 -3.42 3.49 18.45
N ASN A 156 -2.97 3.41 17.18
CA ASN A 156 -2.60 2.15 16.53
C ASN A 156 -1.14 1.76 16.86
N SER A 157 -0.91 1.39 18.12
CA SER A 157 0.42 1.02 18.63
C SER A 157 1.05 -0.15 17.86
N LYS A 158 0.24 -1.13 17.40
CA LYS A 158 0.72 -2.27 16.62
C LYS A 158 1.35 -1.80 15.31
N ASN A 159 0.68 -0.91 14.57
CA ASN A 159 1.21 -0.38 13.30
C ASN A 159 2.39 0.59 13.52
N ILE A 160 2.37 1.40 14.57
CA ILE A 160 3.49 2.29 14.95
C ILE A 160 4.75 1.45 15.21
N ASN A 161 4.64 0.39 16.04
CA ASN A 161 5.74 -0.51 16.34
C ASN A 161 6.24 -1.25 15.10
N LEU A 162 5.35 -1.68 14.22
CA LEU A 162 5.71 -2.26 12.93
C LEU A 162 6.52 -1.27 12.09
N ASN A 163 6.05 -0.02 11.97
CA ASN A 163 6.75 1.01 11.22
C ASN A 163 8.13 1.31 11.82
N PHE A 164 8.28 1.35 13.15
CA PHE A 164 9.60 1.48 13.79
C PHE A 164 10.55 0.34 13.42
N LYS A 165 10.06 -0.91 13.42
CA LYS A 165 10.85 -2.08 13.01
C LYS A 165 11.28 -2.01 11.53
N LEU A 166 10.46 -1.41 10.68
CA LEU A 166 10.78 -1.18 9.26
C LEU A 166 11.75 -0.02 9.02
N GLY A 167 12.11 0.75 10.05
CA GLY A 167 13.03 1.87 9.96
C GLY A 167 12.36 3.24 9.86
N PHE A 168 11.03 3.31 9.90
CA PHE A 168 10.35 4.60 9.94
C PHE A 168 10.60 5.34 11.25
N ARG A 169 10.57 6.67 11.18
CA ARG A 169 10.64 7.57 12.35
C ARG A 169 9.51 8.58 12.26
N ILE A 170 8.97 8.96 13.42
CA ILE A 170 7.96 10.01 13.50
C ILE A 170 8.62 11.33 13.08
N ILE A 171 7.99 12.04 12.16
CA ILE A 171 8.37 13.38 11.72
C ILE A 171 7.58 14.44 12.49
N ARG A 172 6.26 14.31 12.48
CA ARG A 172 5.34 15.24 13.14
C ARG A 172 3.94 14.64 13.25
N ARG A 173 3.10 15.29 14.03
CA ARG A 173 1.66 15.03 14.05
C ARG A 173 1.02 15.67 12.81
N VAL A 174 0.10 14.97 12.19
CA VAL A 174 -0.74 15.45 11.08
C VAL A 174 -2.17 15.11 11.40
N GLU A 175 -3.10 15.99 11.01
CA GLU A 175 -4.48 15.87 11.44
C GLU A 175 -4.55 15.75 12.98
N GLU A 176 -5.74 15.57 13.55
CA GLU A 176 -5.85 15.54 15.00
C GLU A 176 -5.28 14.27 15.63
N ASN A 177 -5.35 13.15 14.90
CA ASN A 177 -5.13 11.82 15.47
C ASN A 177 -4.14 10.93 14.69
N TYR A 178 -3.18 11.54 13.95
CA TYR A 178 -2.23 10.77 13.14
C TYR A 178 -0.79 11.23 13.31
N TRP A 179 0.13 10.28 13.23
CA TRP A 179 1.56 10.50 13.05
C TRP A 179 1.94 10.42 11.58
N LEU A 180 2.66 11.42 11.07
CA LEU A 180 3.43 11.30 9.85
C LEU A 180 4.78 10.67 10.20
N MET A 181 5.10 9.58 9.54
CA MET A 181 6.36 8.85 9.71
C MET A 181 7.08 8.80 8.37
N GLU A 182 8.42 8.80 8.39
CA GLU A 182 9.27 8.72 7.19
C GLU A 182 10.29 7.60 7.36
N LEU A 183 10.50 6.81 6.31
CA LEU A 183 11.50 5.75 6.24
C LEU A 183 12.89 6.38 6.07
N LYS A 184 13.83 5.96 6.90
CA LYS A 184 15.24 6.38 6.83
C LYS A 184 16.07 5.49 5.92
#